data_e2a4e6c622ed3fc1d7a1d264f0a89c7d
#
_entry.id   e2a4e6c622ed3fc1d7a1d264f0a89c7d
#
_cell.length_a   1.000
_cell.length_b   1.000
_cell.length_c   1.000
_cell.angle_alpha   90.00
_cell.angle_beta   90.00
_cell.angle_gamma   90.00
#
_symmetry.space_group_name_H-M   'P 1'
#
loop_
_entity.id
_entity.type
_entity.pdbx_description
1 polymer ?
#
loop_
_entity_poly.entity_id
_entity_poly.type
_entity_poly.pdbx_seq_one_letter_code
_entity_poly.pdbx_strand_id
1 'polypeptide(L)'
;MADPETMPSGQRLAAGALVSLALTAGLAASRVRSASAVLGFGAFVVAAYVGPLVRGSRRPPIPPLAASDLPVGAALPTVSLVVAGRDEAAVLPALVADAAAQDHREADGTPRFELVVVDDRSTDGTAAVVEAAAAAAGIAALTRIIRRGPPEAAGPAAIAAASLADGKGAALTAAQPELCRGDIVAVLDADARIPPDYARRVASYVARGADAVTARRRIVRGSRAGLAGWLAQAQDDEQTADGEIQRGRWSMGGLSEFRGNGISVRRDRLAAVGGWRAVALTEDLDLSSRLAARFGISVAWAIDAIVWEEPVTEPGPLWRQRRRWAEGIVRRQLDLTPAILASPVLSPLAKLDYLAYSAQTVLPISLAGATAGALAGGRWRPAAILTACYLMAGTLLAFDALRWTPDPEGRPLTLRERLVRAIGVTVFSGHWLAALPV
;
A
#
# COMPACT_ATOMS: atom_id res chain seq x y z
N MET A 1 -15.46 12.62 24.88
CA MET A 1 -14.36 12.50 23.92
C MET A 1 -14.88 11.63 22.79
N ALA A 2 -14.79 12.06 21.54
CA ALA A 2 -15.19 11.22 20.41
C ALA A 2 -14.20 10.05 20.32
N ASP A 3 -14.72 8.85 20.09
CA ASP A 3 -13.93 7.66 19.85
C ASP A 3 -12.94 7.94 18.69
N PRO A 4 -11.61 7.81 18.89
CA PRO A 4 -10.63 8.08 17.84
C PRO A 4 -10.78 7.18 16.62
N GLU A 5 -11.49 6.06 16.76
CA GLU A 5 -11.82 5.17 15.64
C GLU A 5 -12.94 5.69 14.76
N THR A 6 -13.73 6.66 15.22
CA THR A 6 -14.86 7.16 14.45
C THR A 6 -14.49 8.38 13.60
N MET A 7 -14.89 8.33 12.32
CA MET A 7 -14.74 9.48 11.42
C MET A 7 -15.41 10.72 11.99
N PRO A 8 -14.77 11.91 12.01
CA PRO A 8 -15.41 13.16 12.44
C PRO A 8 -16.73 13.43 11.73
N SER A 9 -17.69 14.01 12.43
CA SER A 9 -19.06 14.22 11.90
C SER A 9 -19.08 14.98 10.57
N GLY A 10 -18.25 16.00 10.44
CA GLY A 10 -18.10 16.75 9.17
C GLY A 10 -17.58 15.91 8.01
N GLN A 11 -16.64 15.01 8.28
CA GLN A 11 -16.13 14.08 7.25
C GLN A 11 -17.14 13.00 6.90
N ARG A 12 -17.94 12.51 7.86
CA ARG A 12 -19.07 11.60 7.57
C ARG A 12 -20.09 12.23 6.64
N LEU A 13 -20.46 13.49 6.89
CA LEU A 13 -21.37 14.24 6.01
C LEU A 13 -20.76 14.40 4.62
N ALA A 14 -19.48 14.74 4.50
CA ALA A 14 -18.80 14.88 3.22
C ALA A 14 -18.70 13.54 2.48
N ALA A 15 -18.38 12.44 3.16
CA ALA A 15 -18.36 11.09 2.59
C ALA A 15 -19.75 10.66 2.11
N GLY A 16 -20.79 10.89 2.94
CA GLY A 16 -22.18 10.63 2.57
C GLY A 16 -22.64 11.45 1.35
N ALA A 17 -22.23 12.72 1.28
CA ALA A 17 -22.50 13.57 0.13
C ALA A 17 -21.81 13.04 -1.13
N LEU A 18 -20.56 12.55 -1.01
CA LEU A 18 -19.79 11.99 -2.12
C LEU A 18 -20.44 10.70 -2.66
N VAL A 19 -20.88 9.81 -1.77
CA VAL A 19 -21.63 8.59 -2.14
C VAL A 19 -22.95 8.95 -2.81
N SER A 20 -23.70 9.91 -2.25
CA SER A 20 -24.97 10.36 -2.80
C SER A 20 -24.78 10.98 -4.19
N LEU A 21 -23.75 11.81 -4.38
CA LEU A 21 -23.38 12.38 -5.67
C LEU A 21 -23.01 11.30 -6.69
N ALA A 22 -22.22 10.30 -6.26
CA ALA A 22 -21.83 9.18 -7.12
C ALA A 22 -23.03 8.35 -7.58
N LEU A 23 -23.96 8.03 -6.67
CA LEU A 23 -25.19 7.32 -6.99
C LEU A 23 -26.08 8.15 -7.93
N THR A 24 -26.24 9.45 -7.65
CA THR A 24 -27.03 10.35 -8.49
C THR A 24 -26.45 10.49 -9.89
N ALA A 25 -25.13 10.64 -10.01
CA ALA A 25 -24.43 10.65 -11.30
C ALA A 25 -24.62 9.33 -12.06
N GLY A 26 -24.55 8.19 -11.37
CA GLY A 26 -24.82 6.87 -11.94
C GLY A 26 -26.26 6.74 -12.44
N LEU A 27 -27.24 7.14 -11.62
CA LEU A 27 -28.65 7.14 -12.00
C LEU A 27 -28.91 8.07 -13.20
N ALA A 28 -28.29 9.24 -13.24
CA ALA A 28 -28.38 10.13 -14.40
C ALA A 28 -27.74 9.51 -15.65
N ALA A 29 -26.57 8.90 -15.52
CA ALA A 29 -25.90 8.17 -16.60
C ALA A 29 -26.74 6.98 -17.11
N SER A 30 -27.56 6.38 -16.25
CA SER A 30 -28.47 5.29 -16.65
C SER A 30 -29.48 5.72 -17.72
N ARG A 31 -29.72 7.04 -17.89
CA ARG A 31 -30.62 7.60 -18.92
C ARG A 31 -29.98 7.63 -20.30
N VAL A 32 -28.67 7.42 -20.41
CA VAL A 32 -27.98 7.33 -21.70
C VAL A 32 -28.53 6.13 -22.48
N ARG A 33 -29.17 6.42 -23.62
CA ARG A 33 -29.84 5.41 -24.46
C ARG A 33 -28.91 4.78 -25.50
N SER A 34 -27.80 5.41 -25.80
CA SER A 34 -26.87 4.99 -26.86
C SER A 34 -25.80 4.05 -26.31
N ALA A 35 -25.88 2.78 -26.66
CA ALA A 35 -24.82 1.81 -26.37
C ALA A 35 -23.47 2.23 -26.99
N SER A 36 -23.50 2.88 -28.15
CA SER A 36 -22.30 3.37 -28.83
C SER A 36 -21.59 4.49 -28.03
N ALA A 37 -22.35 5.38 -27.37
CA ALA A 37 -21.79 6.42 -26.51
C ALA A 37 -21.08 5.83 -25.28
N VAL A 38 -21.66 4.80 -24.66
CA VAL A 38 -21.05 4.08 -23.53
C VAL A 38 -19.77 3.37 -23.94
N LEU A 39 -19.80 2.65 -25.07
CA LEU A 39 -18.62 1.98 -25.62
C LEU A 39 -17.53 2.98 -26.03
N GLY A 40 -17.91 4.09 -26.67
CA GLY A 40 -16.97 5.14 -27.06
C GLY A 40 -16.29 5.80 -25.88
N PHE A 41 -17.03 6.10 -24.81
CA PHE A 41 -16.46 6.64 -23.58
C PHE A 41 -15.55 5.63 -22.89
N GLY A 42 -15.97 4.35 -22.78
CA GLY A 42 -15.13 3.28 -22.22
C GLY A 42 -13.83 3.11 -23.00
N ALA A 43 -13.89 3.09 -24.33
CA ALA A 43 -12.71 3.03 -25.20
C ALA A 43 -11.78 4.24 -25.01
N PHE A 44 -12.34 5.43 -24.86
CA PHE A 44 -11.58 6.64 -24.56
C PHE A 44 -10.84 6.53 -23.21
N VAL A 45 -11.52 6.11 -22.14
CA VAL A 45 -10.90 5.94 -20.82
C VAL A 45 -9.78 4.90 -20.88
N VAL A 46 -10.00 3.76 -21.55
CA VAL A 46 -8.97 2.73 -21.74
C VAL A 46 -7.78 3.29 -22.52
N ALA A 47 -8.02 3.97 -23.62
CA ALA A 47 -6.94 4.53 -24.43
C ALA A 47 -6.18 5.67 -23.73
N ALA A 48 -6.89 6.57 -23.05
CA ALA A 48 -6.31 7.77 -22.47
C ALA A 48 -5.63 7.54 -21.12
N TYR A 49 -6.08 6.55 -20.34
CA TYR A 49 -5.55 6.30 -18.99
C TYR A 49 -4.95 4.90 -18.84
N VAL A 50 -5.70 3.85 -19.14
CA VAL A 50 -5.24 2.46 -18.92
C VAL A 50 -4.08 2.10 -19.84
N GLY A 51 -4.10 2.52 -21.09
CA GLY A 51 -3.02 2.28 -22.05
C GLY A 51 -1.66 2.81 -21.58
N PRO A 52 -1.52 4.08 -21.18
CA PRO A 52 -0.30 4.62 -20.58
C PRO A 52 0.12 3.88 -19.30
N LEU A 53 -0.81 3.51 -18.41
CA LEU A 53 -0.51 2.73 -17.21
C LEU A 53 0.14 1.39 -17.55
N VAL A 54 -0.47 0.62 -18.45
CA VAL A 54 0.04 -0.69 -18.89
C VAL A 54 1.40 -0.54 -19.55
N ARG A 55 1.58 0.47 -20.41
CA ARG A 55 2.89 0.74 -21.02
C ARG A 55 3.95 1.09 -19.97
N GLY A 56 3.60 1.91 -18.98
CA GLY A 56 4.49 2.30 -17.88
C GLY A 56 4.91 1.09 -17.04
N SER A 57 3.96 0.23 -16.70
CA SER A 57 4.20 -0.97 -15.88
C SER A 57 5.08 -2.02 -16.59
N ARG A 58 5.23 -1.94 -17.91
CA ARG A 58 6.10 -2.84 -18.69
C ARG A 58 7.57 -2.42 -18.73
N ARG A 59 7.93 -1.26 -18.19
CA ARG A 59 9.35 -0.89 -18.06
C ARG A 59 10.07 -1.92 -17.19
N PRO A 60 11.33 -2.29 -17.54
CA PRO A 60 12.08 -3.25 -16.74
C PRO A 60 12.29 -2.72 -15.31
N PRO A 61 12.45 -3.62 -14.32
CA PRO A 61 12.89 -3.23 -12.99
C PRO A 61 14.21 -2.47 -13.06
N ILE A 62 14.46 -1.59 -12.13
CA ILE A 62 15.76 -0.95 -11.97
C ILE A 62 16.69 -2.01 -11.39
N PRO A 63 17.80 -2.40 -12.08
CA PRO A 63 18.71 -3.39 -11.54
C PRO A 63 19.34 -2.90 -10.23
N PRO A 64 19.57 -3.79 -9.25
CA PRO A 64 20.27 -3.40 -8.02
C PRO A 64 21.65 -2.82 -8.36
N LEU A 65 22.07 -1.77 -7.62
CA LEU A 65 23.42 -1.25 -7.73
C LEU A 65 24.39 -2.22 -7.05
N ALA A 66 25.46 -2.58 -7.75
CA ALA A 66 26.62 -3.17 -7.11
C ALA A 66 27.49 -2.06 -6.50
N ALA A 67 28.33 -2.39 -5.53
CA ALA A 67 29.28 -1.43 -4.96
C ALA A 67 30.21 -0.84 -6.05
N SER A 68 30.53 -1.62 -7.08
CA SER A 68 31.32 -1.19 -8.26
C SER A 68 30.62 -0.14 -9.12
N ASP A 69 29.30 0.00 -9.02
CA ASP A 69 28.51 0.94 -9.83
C ASP A 69 28.46 2.33 -9.17
N LEU A 70 28.97 2.44 -7.95
CA LEU A 70 29.00 3.69 -7.21
C LEU A 70 30.30 4.48 -7.50
N PRO A 71 30.26 5.82 -7.43
CA PRO A 71 31.47 6.63 -7.47
C PRO A 71 32.46 6.20 -6.37
N VAL A 72 33.73 6.36 -6.64
CA VAL A 72 34.80 6.03 -5.66
C VAL A 72 34.55 6.78 -4.34
N GLY A 73 34.48 6.02 -3.24
CA GLY A 73 34.18 6.55 -1.91
C GLY A 73 32.70 6.75 -1.60
N ALA A 74 31.79 6.45 -2.55
CA ALA A 74 30.37 6.45 -2.28
C ALA A 74 29.91 5.06 -1.80
N ALA A 75 28.99 5.05 -0.84
CA ALA A 75 28.36 3.83 -0.34
C ALA A 75 26.84 3.91 -0.53
N LEU A 76 26.18 2.75 -0.63
CA LEU A 76 24.72 2.71 -0.63
C LEU A 76 24.15 3.30 0.68
N PRO A 77 23.00 3.99 0.67
CA PRO A 77 22.38 4.51 1.89
C PRO A 77 22.13 3.41 2.94
N THR A 78 22.25 3.74 4.20
CA THR A 78 21.93 2.87 5.33
C THR A 78 20.42 2.75 5.53
N VAL A 79 19.94 1.62 6.09
CA VAL A 79 18.51 1.33 6.22
C VAL A 79 18.15 1.03 7.68
N SER A 80 17.18 1.76 8.24
CA SER A 80 16.48 1.38 9.46
C SER A 80 15.26 0.55 9.10
N LEU A 81 15.28 -0.75 9.37
CA LEU A 81 14.10 -1.62 9.28
C LEU A 81 13.24 -1.37 10.53
N VAL A 82 12.06 -0.81 10.35
CA VAL A 82 11.17 -0.39 11.43
C VAL A 82 9.93 -1.27 11.45
N VAL A 83 9.63 -1.85 12.59
CA VAL A 83 8.45 -2.68 12.82
C VAL A 83 7.69 -2.15 14.03
N ALA A 84 6.38 -1.95 13.87
CA ALA A 84 5.51 -1.61 14.98
C ALA A 84 4.44 -2.69 15.13
N GLY A 85 4.31 -3.25 16.33
CA GLY A 85 3.37 -4.34 16.59
C GLY A 85 2.89 -4.36 18.04
N ARG A 86 1.78 -5.05 18.25
CA ARG A 86 1.21 -5.32 19.56
C ARG A 86 0.79 -6.78 19.64
N ASP A 87 1.28 -7.47 20.65
CA ASP A 87 1.03 -8.91 20.89
C ASP A 87 1.48 -9.77 19.68
N GLU A 88 2.74 -9.55 19.23
CA GLU A 88 3.32 -10.16 18.03
C GLU A 88 4.47 -11.15 18.36
N ALA A 89 4.52 -11.68 19.59
CA ALA A 89 5.57 -12.60 20.03
C ALA A 89 5.68 -13.86 19.14
N ALA A 90 4.58 -14.29 18.54
CA ALA A 90 4.54 -15.50 17.72
C ALA A 90 5.19 -15.31 16.32
N VAL A 91 5.18 -14.12 15.75
CA VAL A 91 5.58 -13.87 14.35
C VAL A 91 6.90 -13.11 14.21
N LEU A 92 7.19 -12.18 15.11
CA LEU A 92 8.38 -11.34 15.07
C LEU A 92 9.72 -12.09 15.02
N PRO A 93 9.92 -13.26 15.67
CA PRO A 93 11.18 -14.00 15.56
C PRO A 93 11.57 -14.35 14.13
N ALA A 94 10.61 -14.62 13.26
CA ALA A 94 10.86 -14.91 11.86
C ALA A 94 11.37 -13.68 11.09
N LEU A 95 10.79 -12.51 11.35
CA LEU A 95 11.26 -11.24 10.75
C LEU A 95 12.65 -10.84 11.31
N VAL A 96 12.93 -11.08 12.60
CA VAL A 96 14.27 -10.87 13.17
C VAL A 96 15.31 -11.73 12.47
N ALA A 97 14.99 -13.00 12.17
CA ALA A 97 15.86 -13.88 11.40
C ALA A 97 16.08 -13.38 9.96
N ASP A 98 15.02 -12.89 9.30
CA ASP A 98 15.13 -12.29 7.97
C ASP A 98 15.98 -11.00 7.98
N ALA A 99 15.87 -10.19 9.05
CA ALA A 99 16.72 -9.02 9.23
C ALA A 99 18.19 -9.40 9.44
N ALA A 100 18.48 -10.43 10.22
CA ALA A 100 19.84 -10.94 10.40
C ALA A 100 20.47 -11.45 9.11
N ALA A 101 19.65 -12.01 8.21
CA ALA A 101 20.07 -12.54 6.93
C ALA A 101 20.33 -11.45 5.84
N GLN A 102 20.10 -10.16 6.13
CA GLN A 102 20.28 -9.10 5.14
C GLN A 102 21.73 -9.01 4.66
N ASP A 103 21.91 -8.95 3.34
CA ASP A 103 23.22 -8.86 2.65
C ASP A 103 23.68 -7.39 2.43
N HIS A 104 22.94 -6.41 2.97
CA HIS A 104 23.27 -4.99 2.86
C HIS A 104 24.42 -4.64 3.82
N ARG A 105 25.64 -4.74 3.31
CA ARG A 105 26.89 -4.62 4.10
C ARG A 105 27.94 -3.83 3.35
N GLU A 106 28.91 -3.30 4.09
CA GLU A 106 30.16 -2.78 3.56
C GLU A 106 31.05 -3.92 3.03
N ALA A 107 32.12 -3.54 2.32
CA ALA A 107 33.08 -4.49 1.81
C ALA A 107 33.82 -5.30 2.92
N ASP A 108 33.95 -4.73 4.12
CA ASP A 108 34.50 -5.37 5.30
C ASP A 108 33.49 -6.25 6.09
N GLY A 109 32.26 -6.35 5.58
CA GLY A 109 31.19 -7.10 6.19
C GLY A 109 30.36 -6.31 7.23
N THR A 110 30.69 -5.06 7.52
CA THR A 110 29.93 -4.22 8.45
C THR A 110 28.49 -4.02 7.97
N PRO A 111 27.46 -4.34 8.77
CA PRO A 111 26.07 -4.15 8.39
C PRO A 111 25.72 -2.68 8.14
N ARG A 112 25.00 -2.42 7.05
CA ARG A 112 24.47 -1.10 6.70
C ARG A 112 22.99 -0.98 7.02
N PHE A 113 22.52 -1.70 8.00
CA PHE A 113 21.14 -1.65 8.47
C PHE A 113 21.07 -1.76 10.00
N GLU A 114 19.95 -1.35 10.55
CA GLU A 114 19.52 -1.62 11.92
C GLU A 114 18.08 -2.13 11.92
N LEU A 115 17.67 -2.79 12.99
CA LEU A 115 16.29 -3.21 13.26
C LEU A 115 15.76 -2.38 14.44
N VAL A 116 14.64 -1.67 14.22
CA VAL A 116 13.93 -0.91 15.25
C VAL A 116 12.55 -1.51 15.43
N VAL A 117 12.29 -2.06 16.60
CA VAL A 117 10.99 -2.65 16.94
C VAL A 117 10.27 -1.76 17.94
N VAL A 118 9.06 -1.33 17.59
CA VAL A 118 8.16 -0.62 18.50
C VAL A 118 7.17 -1.63 19.07
N ASP A 119 7.34 -1.94 20.34
CA ASP A 119 6.43 -2.76 21.13
C ASP A 119 5.30 -1.87 21.68
N ASP A 120 4.13 -1.93 21.04
CA ASP A 120 2.99 -1.10 21.37
C ASP A 120 2.13 -1.72 22.49
N ARG A 121 2.60 -1.65 23.73
CA ARG A 121 1.82 -2.09 24.91
C ARG A 121 1.47 -3.59 24.86
N SER A 122 2.37 -4.44 24.38
CA SER A 122 2.15 -5.88 24.34
C SER A 122 2.06 -6.50 25.74
N THR A 123 1.24 -7.53 25.85
CA THR A 123 1.02 -8.31 27.09
C THR A 123 1.53 -9.76 26.99
N ASP A 124 1.92 -10.19 25.79
CA ASP A 124 2.36 -11.54 25.45
C ASP A 124 3.89 -11.78 25.59
N GLY A 125 4.64 -10.75 26.02
CA GLY A 125 6.10 -10.82 26.11
C GLY A 125 6.84 -10.53 24.81
N THR A 126 6.20 -9.92 23.83
CA THR A 126 6.77 -9.56 22.50
C THR A 126 8.19 -9.00 22.61
N ALA A 127 8.43 -7.98 23.46
CA ALA A 127 9.75 -7.35 23.56
C ALA A 127 10.84 -8.34 24.01
N ALA A 128 10.56 -9.19 25.02
CA ALA A 128 11.52 -10.17 25.50
C ALA A 128 11.83 -11.26 24.45
N VAL A 129 10.82 -11.66 23.68
CA VAL A 129 10.97 -12.61 22.58
C VAL A 129 11.84 -12.03 21.47
N VAL A 130 11.66 -10.75 21.11
CA VAL A 130 12.50 -10.06 20.13
C VAL A 130 13.94 -9.92 20.62
N GLU A 131 14.18 -9.57 21.90
CA GLU A 131 15.51 -9.50 22.49
C GLU A 131 16.24 -10.85 22.39
N ALA A 132 15.57 -11.94 22.76
CA ALA A 132 16.10 -13.28 22.67
C ALA A 132 16.40 -13.71 21.23
N ALA A 133 15.48 -13.44 20.30
CA ALA A 133 15.65 -13.75 18.89
C ALA A 133 16.82 -12.97 18.26
N ALA A 134 16.95 -11.66 18.56
CA ALA A 134 18.04 -10.84 18.08
C ALA A 134 19.41 -11.31 18.63
N ALA A 135 19.47 -11.72 19.90
CA ALA A 135 20.68 -12.29 20.48
C ALA A 135 21.05 -13.62 19.81
N ALA A 136 20.09 -14.52 19.62
CA ALA A 136 20.30 -15.79 18.95
C ALA A 136 20.74 -15.64 17.48
N ALA A 137 20.22 -14.62 16.79
CA ALA A 137 20.57 -14.31 15.41
C ALA A 137 21.86 -13.46 15.26
N GLY A 138 22.52 -13.07 16.37
CA GLY A 138 23.76 -12.29 16.35
C GLY A 138 23.60 -10.82 15.96
N ILE A 139 22.39 -10.27 16.01
CA ILE A 139 22.08 -8.87 15.67
C ILE A 139 21.61 -8.02 16.85
N ALA A 140 21.84 -8.45 18.09
CA ALA A 140 21.42 -7.70 19.28
C ALA A 140 21.96 -6.26 19.29
N ALA A 141 23.21 -6.04 18.87
CA ALA A 141 23.81 -4.70 18.78
C ALA A 141 23.20 -3.82 17.67
N LEU A 142 22.54 -4.42 16.68
CA LEU A 142 21.84 -3.74 15.58
C LEU A 142 20.36 -3.56 15.87
N THR A 143 19.84 -4.20 16.92
CA THR A 143 18.42 -4.20 17.26
C THR A 143 18.15 -3.24 18.40
N ARG A 144 17.14 -2.39 18.18
CA ARG A 144 16.62 -1.49 19.21
C ARG A 144 15.15 -1.75 19.42
N ILE A 145 14.75 -1.86 20.68
CA ILE A 145 13.35 -2.02 21.06
C ILE A 145 12.87 -0.77 21.78
N ILE A 146 11.81 -0.16 21.24
CA ILE A 146 11.13 1.00 21.81
C ILE A 146 9.82 0.50 22.41
N ARG A 147 9.71 0.53 23.74
CA ARG A 147 8.49 0.10 24.43
C ARG A 147 7.58 1.29 24.65
N ARG A 148 6.39 1.24 24.05
CA ARG A 148 5.29 2.13 24.40
C ARG A 148 4.58 1.53 25.61
N GLY A 149 4.82 2.10 26.80
CA GLY A 149 4.13 1.69 28.04
C GLY A 149 2.78 2.41 28.20
N PRO A 150 1.99 2.01 29.23
CA PRO A 150 0.92 2.85 29.75
C PRO A 150 1.50 4.20 30.19
N PRO A 151 0.70 5.27 30.25
CA PRO A 151 1.16 6.63 30.61
C PRO A 151 2.05 6.69 31.86
N GLU A 152 1.87 5.78 32.78
CA GLU A 152 2.58 5.70 34.08
C GLU A 152 4.05 5.21 33.94
N ALA A 153 4.39 4.55 32.83
CA ALA A 153 5.73 3.97 32.59
C ALA A 153 6.66 4.86 31.76
N ALA A 154 6.14 5.97 31.19
CA ALA A 154 6.90 6.84 30.32
C ALA A 154 7.10 8.22 31.00
N GLY A 155 8.25 8.87 30.77
CA GLY A 155 8.52 10.20 31.32
C GLY A 155 7.56 11.28 30.77
N PRO A 156 7.40 12.43 31.45
CA PRO A 156 6.33 13.40 31.21
C PRO A 156 6.20 13.94 29.78
N ALA A 157 7.29 14.03 29.03
CA ALA A 157 7.28 14.54 27.65
C ALA A 157 6.83 13.50 26.60
N ALA A 158 7.07 12.20 26.83
CA ALA A 158 6.62 11.12 25.96
C ALA A 158 5.13 10.80 26.15
N ILE A 159 4.61 11.07 27.35
CA ILE A 159 3.24 10.79 27.77
C ILE A 159 2.22 11.66 27.02
N ALA A 160 2.51 12.95 26.85
CA ALA A 160 1.54 13.91 26.36
C ALA A 160 1.16 13.73 24.88
N ALA A 161 2.07 13.22 24.06
CA ALA A 161 1.86 13.07 22.62
C ALA A 161 1.44 11.65 22.18
N ALA A 162 1.81 10.63 22.95
CA ALA A 162 1.65 9.22 22.56
C ALA A 162 0.51 8.49 23.29
N SER A 163 -0.08 9.09 24.32
CA SER A 163 -0.89 8.37 25.30
C SER A 163 -2.32 8.03 24.87
N LEU A 164 -2.81 8.51 23.73
CA LEU A 164 -4.24 8.46 23.45
C LEU A 164 -4.64 7.90 22.06
N ALA A 165 -3.71 7.62 21.18
CA ALA A 165 -4.05 7.09 19.87
C ALA A 165 -3.66 5.61 19.77
N ASP A 166 -4.61 4.76 19.37
CA ASP A 166 -4.39 3.39 18.98
C ASP A 166 -4.08 3.30 17.49
N GLY A 167 -3.42 2.23 17.08
CA GLY A 167 -3.14 1.91 15.69
C GLY A 167 -1.67 2.07 15.26
N LYS A 168 -1.36 1.54 14.10
CA LYS A 168 0.01 1.46 13.55
C LYS A 168 0.64 2.85 13.39
N GLY A 169 -0.12 3.84 12.89
CA GLY A 169 0.37 5.21 12.75
C GLY A 169 0.82 5.81 14.08
N ALA A 170 0.06 5.58 15.17
CA ALA A 170 0.41 6.02 16.51
C ALA A 170 1.65 5.29 17.05
N ALA A 171 1.77 3.99 16.82
CA ALA A 171 2.95 3.23 17.20
C ALA A 171 4.20 3.72 16.43
N LEU A 172 4.09 3.98 15.14
CA LEU A 172 5.19 4.48 14.33
C LEU A 172 5.67 5.89 14.74
N THR A 173 4.81 6.72 15.37
CA THR A 173 5.28 8.00 15.91
C THR A 173 6.33 7.82 17.02
N ALA A 174 6.36 6.68 17.70
CA ALA A 174 7.40 6.37 18.68
C ALA A 174 8.75 6.05 18.04
N ALA A 175 8.76 5.55 16.80
CA ALA A 175 9.98 5.39 15.99
C ALA A 175 10.24 6.65 15.14
N GLN A 176 10.26 7.82 15.77
CA GLN A 176 10.49 9.10 15.11
C GLN A 176 11.76 9.08 14.25
N PRO A 177 11.86 9.91 13.20
CA PRO A 177 13.05 9.93 12.35
C PRO A 177 14.37 10.09 13.12
N GLU A 178 14.33 10.77 14.26
CA GLU A 178 15.49 11.00 15.14
C GLU A 178 15.96 9.74 15.85
N LEU A 179 15.09 8.74 16.03
CA LEU A 179 15.41 7.45 16.64
C LEU A 179 15.94 6.43 15.63
N CYS A 180 15.77 6.69 14.34
CA CYS A 180 16.28 5.88 13.25
C CYS A 180 17.66 6.44 12.82
N ARG A 181 18.69 5.58 12.75
CA ARG A 181 20.04 5.98 12.36
C ARG A 181 20.27 5.90 10.86
N GLY A 182 19.52 5.02 10.17
CA GLY A 182 19.61 4.82 8.72
C GLY A 182 19.21 6.06 7.94
N ASP A 183 19.78 6.23 6.75
CA ASP A 183 19.39 7.25 5.79
C ASP A 183 17.97 7.03 5.25
N ILE A 184 17.55 5.78 5.30
CA ILE A 184 16.23 5.30 4.86
C ILE A 184 15.51 4.69 6.06
N VAL A 185 14.25 5.07 6.25
CA VAL A 185 13.31 4.42 7.17
C VAL A 185 12.42 3.48 6.37
N ALA A 186 12.58 2.18 6.58
CA ALA A 186 11.83 1.12 5.91
C ALA A 186 10.87 0.45 6.89
N VAL A 187 9.56 0.68 6.74
CA VAL A 187 8.52 0.15 7.63
C VAL A 187 7.98 -1.17 7.11
N LEU A 188 7.96 -2.15 8.00
CA LEU A 188 7.46 -3.51 7.77
C LEU A 188 6.34 -3.83 8.78
N ASP A 189 5.40 -4.67 8.39
CA ASP A 189 4.44 -5.28 9.32
C ASP A 189 5.12 -6.39 10.14
N ALA A 190 4.60 -6.71 11.30
CA ALA A 190 5.23 -7.68 12.21
C ALA A 190 5.27 -9.12 11.64
N ASP A 191 4.29 -9.46 10.81
CA ASP A 191 4.18 -10.74 10.10
C ASP A 191 4.91 -10.75 8.74
N ALA A 192 5.59 -9.66 8.40
CA ALA A 192 6.31 -9.55 7.14
C ALA A 192 7.47 -10.55 7.05
N ARG A 193 7.73 -11.05 5.85
CA ARG A 193 8.91 -11.82 5.50
C ARG A 193 9.64 -11.12 4.35
N ILE A 194 10.94 -10.97 4.47
CA ILE A 194 11.77 -10.27 3.49
C ILE A 194 12.93 -11.14 3.03
N PRO A 195 13.30 -11.10 1.73
CA PRO A 195 14.47 -11.80 1.22
C PRO A 195 15.77 -11.12 1.69
N PRO A 196 16.90 -11.84 1.68
CA PRO A 196 18.19 -11.31 2.15
C PRO A 196 18.66 -10.04 1.45
N ASP A 197 18.24 -9.79 0.22
CA ASP A 197 18.64 -8.63 -0.59
C ASP A 197 17.67 -7.43 -0.50
N TYR A 198 16.66 -7.50 0.36
CA TYR A 198 15.61 -6.47 0.46
C TYR A 198 16.18 -5.08 0.76
N ALA A 199 16.96 -4.93 1.83
CA ALA A 199 17.53 -3.63 2.23
C ALA A 199 18.43 -3.04 1.14
N ARG A 200 19.26 -3.87 0.50
CA ARG A 200 20.14 -3.46 -0.60
C ARG A 200 19.34 -3.02 -1.84
N ARG A 201 18.24 -3.70 -2.18
CA ARG A 201 17.36 -3.30 -3.29
C ARG A 201 16.74 -1.93 -3.02
N VAL A 202 16.15 -1.73 -1.84
CA VAL A 202 15.58 -0.44 -1.43
C VAL A 202 16.65 0.66 -1.48
N ALA A 203 17.82 0.41 -0.91
CA ALA A 203 18.94 1.37 -0.93
C ALA A 203 19.38 1.72 -2.36
N SER A 204 19.32 0.76 -3.31
CA SER A 204 19.64 0.99 -4.72
C SER A 204 18.68 1.96 -5.41
N TYR A 205 17.38 1.89 -5.10
CA TYR A 205 16.40 2.85 -5.62
C TYR A 205 16.67 4.26 -5.09
N VAL A 206 16.96 4.38 -3.80
CA VAL A 206 17.27 5.68 -3.17
C VAL A 206 18.59 6.26 -3.70
N ALA A 207 19.62 5.44 -3.86
CA ALA A 207 20.89 5.87 -4.47
C ALA A 207 20.74 6.38 -5.91
N ARG A 208 19.69 5.95 -6.61
CA ARG A 208 19.33 6.45 -7.95
C ARG A 208 18.37 7.62 -7.94
N GLY A 209 18.17 8.25 -6.79
CA GLY A 209 17.40 9.48 -6.65
C GLY A 209 15.94 9.33 -6.25
N ALA A 210 15.48 8.13 -5.88
CA ALA A 210 14.15 7.98 -5.29
C ALA A 210 14.16 8.49 -3.85
N ASP A 211 13.24 9.41 -3.51
CA ASP A 211 13.06 9.87 -2.13
C ASP A 211 12.16 8.93 -1.31
N ALA A 212 11.29 8.18 -2.00
CA ALA A 212 10.35 7.24 -1.41
C ALA A 212 10.21 6.00 -2.30
N VAL A 213 10.15 4.81 -1.69
CA VAL A 213 10.09 3.51 -2.37
C VAL A 213 9.06 2.65 -1.68
N THR A 214 8.23 1.96 -2.44
CA THR A 214 7.34 0.91 -1.93
C THR A 214 7.73 -0.44 -2.50
N ALA A 215 7.74 -1.45 -1.65
CA ALA A 215 8.05 -2.81 -2.02
C ALA A 215 6.86 -3.48 -2.73
N ARG A 216 7.15 -4.53 -3.49
CA ARG A 216 6.14 -5.42 -4.05
C ARG A 216 5.58 -6.32 -2.95
N ARG A 217 4.35 -6.12 -2.58
CA ARG A 217 3.64 -6.98 -1.62
C ARG A 217 3.21 -8.28 -2.28
N ARG A 218 3.40 -9.38 -1.59
CA ARG A 218 3.00 -10.72 -1.98
C ARG A 218 2.35 -11.42 -0.79
N ILE A 219 1.43 -12.31 -1.05
CA ILE A 219 0.75 -13.09 -0.01
C ILE A 219 1.31 -14.50 0.05
N VAL A 220 1.65 -14.96 1.26
CA VAL A 220 2.06 -16.35 1.53
C VAL A 220 0.86 -17.26 1.33
N ARG A 221 0.88 -18.10 0.30
CA ARG A 221 -0.26 -18.99 0.01
C ARG A 221 -0.24 -20.27 0.86
N GLY A 222 0.94 -20.82 1.10
CA GLY A 222 1.10 -22.09 1.78
C GLY A 222 0.31 -23.23 1.12
N SER A 223 -0.01 -24.25 1.89
CA SER A 223 -0.80 -25.42 1.45
C SER A 223 -2.31 -25.25 1.68
N ARG A 224 -2.82 -24.03 1.76
CA ARG A 224 -4.25 -23.74 2.03
C ARG A 224 -5.12 -24.19 0.87
N ALA A 225 -6.22 -24.87 1.18
CA ALA A 225 -7.20 -25.38 0.22
C ALA A 225 -8.58 -24.73 0.41
N GLY A 226 -9.51 -24.98 -0.49
CA GLY A 226 -10.90 -24.50 -0.41
C GLY A 226 -10.99 -22.97 -0.41
N LEU A 227 -11.90 -22.42 0.39
CA LEU A 227 -12.16 -20.98 0.48
C LEU A 227 -10.92 -20.20 0.99
N ALA A 228 -10.22 -20.72 1.99
CA ALA A 228 -9.01 -20.08 2.53
C ALA A 228 -7.90 -19.96 1.48
N GLY A 229 -7.69 -21.01 0.67
CA GLY A 229 -6.75 -20.99 -0.44
C GLY A 229 -7.16 -20.01 -1.55
N TRP A 230 -8.45 -19.97 -1.89
CA TRP A 230 -8.96 -19.01 -2.86
C TRP A 230 -8.83 -17.56 -2.37
N LEU A 231 -9.14 -17.28 -1.11
CA LEU A 231 -8.98 -15.93 -0.52
C LEU A 231 -7.50 -15.50 -0.51
N ALA A 232 -6.59 -16.39 -0.14
CA ALA A 232 -5.15 -16.10 -0.17
C ALA A 232 -4.68 -15.79 -1.60
N GLN A 233 -5.10 -16.59 -2.58
CA GLN A 233 -4.79 -16.39 -3.99
C GLN A 233 -5.36 -15.06 -4.51
N ALA A 234 -6.61 -14.74 -4.20
CA ALA A 234 -7.26 -13.54 -4.69
C ALA A 234 -6.63 -12.27 -4.10
N GLN A 235 -6.19 -12.30 -2.83
CA GLN A 235 -5.45 -11.20 -2.20
C GLN A 235 -4.07 -11.02 -2.85
N ASP A 236 -3.34 -12.09 -3.14
CA ASP A 236 -2.05 -12.02 -3.86
C ASP A 236 -2.21 -11.40 -5.26
N ASP A 237 -3.26 -11.80 -5.97
CA ASP A 237 -3.58 -11.27 -7.30
C ASP A 237 -4.02 -9.80 -7.26
N GLU A 238 -4.78 -9.42 -6.24
CA GLU A 238 -5.19 -8.02 -6.00
C GLU A 238 -3.97 -7.13 -5.72
N GLN A 239 -3.06 -7.56 -4.81
CA GLN A 239 -1.83 -6.84 -4.53
C GLN A 239 -0.94 -6.71 -5.77
N THR A 240 -0.86 -7.77 -6.57
CA THR A 240 -0.12 -7.76 -7.83
C THR A 240 -0.72 -6.79 -8.84
N ALA A 241 -2.05 -6.78 -8.99
CA ALA A 241 -2.75 -5.90 -9.93
C ALA A 241 -2.62 -4.41 -9.51
N ASP A 242 -2.84 -4.10 -8.23
CA ASP A 242 -2.65 -2.74 -7.72
C ASP A 242 -1.19 -2.29 -7.86
N GLY A 243 -0.23 -3.18 -7.55
CA GLY A 243 1.19 -2.89 -7.70
C GLY A 243 1.57 -2.47 -9.12
N GLU A 244 1.05 -3.14 -10.14
CA GLU A 244 1.32 -2.78 -11.52
C GLU A 244 0.63 -1.46 -11.92
N ILE A 245 -0.51 -1.14 -11.34
CA ILE A 245 -1.13 0.19 -11.52
C ILE A 245 -0.22 1.27 -10.92
N GLN A 246 0.25 1.11 -9.68
CA GLN A 246 1.15 2.07 -9.04
C GLN A 246 2.45 2.24 -9.82
N ARG A 247 3.03 1.13 -10.27
CA ARG A 247 4.24 1.14 -11.10
C ARG A 247 4.02 1.87 -12.42
N GLY A 248 2.88 1.66 -13.06
CA GLY A 248 2.47 2.38 -14.26
C GLY A 248 2.37 3.88 -14.01
N ARG A 249 1.70 4.29 -12.94
CA ARG A 249 1.54 5.68 -12.51
C ARG A 249 2.91 6.33 -12.27
N TRP A 250 3.77 5.72 -11.48
CA TRP A 250 5.13 6.19 -11.26
C TRP A 250 5.91 6.35 -12.57
N SER A 251 5.88 5.34 -13.42
CA SER A 251 6.64 5.32 -14.68
C SER A 251 6.19 6.34 -15.71
N MET A 252 4.95 6.81 -15.65
CA MET A 252 4.42 7.85 -16.55
C MET A 252 4.50 9.28 -15.95
N GLY A 253 5.10 9.44 -14.76
CA GLY A 253 5.19 10.73 -14.07
C GLY A 253 3.94 11.13 -13.30
N GLY A 254 3.07 10.17 -13.00
CA GLY A 254 1.92 10.31 -12.10
C GLY A 254 2.32 10.23 -10.63
N LEU A 255 1.32 10.28 -9.75
CA LEU A 255 1.49 10.18 -8.30
C LEU A 255 1.18 8.78 -7.79
N SER A 256 2.16 7.88 -7.86
CA SER A 256 2.07 6.60 -7.15
C SER A 256 2.15 6.79 -5.62
N GLU A 257 1.57 5.87 -4.88
CA GLU A 257 1.38 5.96 -3.44
C GLU A 257 1.99 4.74 -2.74
N PHE A 258 2.27 4.85 -1.45
CA PHE A 258 2.59 3.71 -0.60
C PHE A 258 1.41 2.73 -0.49
N ARG A 259 1.71 1.46 -0.18
CA ARG A 259 0.71 0.39 -0.04
C ARG A 259 0.98 -0.49 1.18
N GLY A 260 0.78 0.09 2.36
CA GLY A 260 0.74 -0.62 3.65
C GLY A 260 2.09 -1.13 4.14
N ASN A 261 2.63 -2.18 3.53
CA ASN A 261 3.84 -2.86 3.97
C ASN A 261 4.99 -2.65 3.00
N GLY A 262 6.24 -2.61 3.52
CA GLY A 262 7.42 -2.33 2.71
C GLY A 262 7.52 -0.87 2.27
N ILE A 263 7.08 0.05 3.12
CA ILE A 263 7.19 1.50 2.93
C ILE A 263 8.63 1.90 3.23
N SER A 264 9.29 2.56 2.30
CA SER A 264 10.65 3.07 2.52
C SER A 264 10.73 4.53 2.09
N VAL A 265 11.28 5.38 2.95
CA VAL A 265 11.37 6.81 2.72
C VAL A 265 12.70 7.34 3.26
N ARG A 266 13.29 8.30 2.59
CA ARG A 266 14.46 9.01 3.12
C ARG A 266 14.10 9.65 4.45
N ARG A 267 14.97 9.45 5.44
CA ARG A 267 14.77 9.96 6.81
C ARG A 267 14.60 11.48 6.86
N ASP A 268 15.37 12.24 6.06
CA ASP A 268 15.26 13.69 5.97
C ASP A 268 13.90 14.14 5.39
N ARG A 269 13.34 13.39 4.41
CA ARG A 269 12.03 13.68 3.84
C ARG A 269 10.90 13.36 4.82
N LEU A 270 11.02 12.24 5.54
CA LEU A 270 10.08 11.87 6.59
C LEU A 270 10.06 12.95 7.70
N ALA A 271 11.23 13.37 8.20
CA ALA A 271 11.35 14.43 9.19
C ALA A 271 10.75 15.75 8.69
N ALA A 272 11.04 16.13 7.44
CA ALA A 272 10.57 17.38 6.87
C ALA A 272 9.06 17.48 6.73
N VAL A 273 8.32 16.35 6.61
CA VAL A 273 6.83 16.35 6.64
C VAL A 273 6.26 16.16 8.05
N GLY A 274 7.08 16.15 9.09
CA GLY A 274 6.67 16.00 10.49
C GLY A 274 6.47 14.55 10.93
N GLY A 275 7.10 13.58 10.27
CA GLY A 275 7.04 12.17 10.64
C GLY A 275 5.68 11.51 10.34
N TRP A 276 5.36 10.48 11.09
CA TRP A 276 4.09 9.77 11.03
C TRP A 276 2.99 10.55 11.77
N ARG A 277 1.75 10.43 11.32
CA ARG A 277 0.59 11.04 11.99
C ARG A 277 -0.17 9.98 12.79
N ALA A 278 -0.26 10.16 14.10
CA ALA A 278 -0.92 9.22 15.00
C ALA A 278 -2.41 8.99 14.69
N VAL A 279 -3.07 9.99 14.13
CA VAL A 279 -4.51 9.95 13.79
C VAL A 279 -4.81 9.41 12.40
N ALA A 280 -3.78 9.08 11.61
CA ALA A 280 -3.96 8.56 10.26
C ALA A 280 -4.39 7.09 10.33
N LEU A 281 -5.58 6.78 9.81
CA LEU A 281 -6.10 5.42 9.74
C LEU A 281 -5.37 4.56 8.68
N THR A 282 -4.84 5.23 7.64
CA THR A 282 -3.97 4.67 6.60
C THR A 282 -2.72 5.55 6.54
N GLU A 283 -1.76 5.25 7.39
CA GLU A 283 -0.53 6.03 7.60
C GLU A 283 0.33 6.11 6.34
N ASP A 284 0.26 5.08 5.50
CA ASP A 284 0.92 4.95 4.21
C ASP A 284 0.40 5.97 3.18
N LEU A 285 -0.92 6.02 3.01
CA LEU A 285 -1.57 6.96 2.09
C LEU A 285 -1.47 8.41 2.58
N ASP A 286 -1.54 8.64 3.90
CA ASP A 286 -1.33 9.94 4.50
C ASP A 286 0.08 10.44 4.21
N LEU A 287 1.09 9.62 4.50
CA LEU A 287 2.49 9.98 4.30
C LEU A 287 2.79 10.26 2.81
N SER A 288 2.41 9.37 1.90
CA SER A 288 2.64 9.58 0.47
C SER A 288 1.98 10.86 -0.05
N SER A 289 0.78 11.17 0.42
CA SER A 289 0.08 12.41 0.04
C SER A 289 0.77 13.68 0.56
N ARG A 290 1.30 13.67 1.81
CA ARG A 290 2.06 14.80 2.36
C ARG A 290 3.40 15.00 1.65
N LEU A 291 4.09 13.92 1.33
CA LEU A 291 5.34 13.95 0.55
C LEU A 291 5.09 14.50 -0.86
N ALA A 292 4.02 14.05 -1.52
CA ALA A 292 3.61 14.55 -2.82
C ALA A 292 3.27 16.03 -2.79
N ALA A 293 2.42 16.46 -1.85
CA ALA A 293 1.99 17.86 -1.76
C ALA A 293 3.15 18.82 -1.48
N ARG A 294 4.13 18.42 -0.65
CA ARG A 294 5.23 19.28 -0.22
C ARG A 294 6.42 19.28 -1.17
N PHE A 295 6.77 18.12 -1.72
CA PHE A 295 8.02 17.93 -2.48
C PHE A 295 7.81 17.43 -3.91
N GLY A 296 6.57 17.15 -4.32
CA GLY A 296 6.30 16.54 -5.62
C GLY A 296 6.75 15.08 -5.72
N ILE A 297 6.97 14.40 -4.57
CA ILE A 297 7.47 13.04 -4.55
C ILE A 297 6.38 12.08 -5.01
N SER A 298 6.67 11.32 -6.05
CA SER A 298 5.96 10.11 -6.46
C SER A 298 6.72 8.90 -5.92
N VAL A 299 6.03 7.97 -5.28
CA VAL A 299 6.66 6.80 -4.65
C VAL A 299 7.18 5.85 -5.72
N ALA A 300 8.47 5.55 -5.72
CA ALA A 300 9.05 4.57 -6.64
C ALA A 300 8.54 3.16 -6.32
N TRP A 301 8.10 2.44 -7.35
CA TRP A 301 7.60 1.08 -7.19
C TRP A 301 8.70 0.06 -7.46
N ALA A 302 9.25 -0.57 -6.39
CA ALA A 302 10.30 -1.57 -6.47
C ALA A 302 9.70 -2.97 -6.65
N ILE A 303 9.49 -3.39 -7.90
CA ILE A 303 8.91 -4.71 -8.22
C ILE A 303 9.79 -5.87 -7.78
N ASP A 304 11.07 -5.64 -7.62
CA ASP A 304 12.10 -6.60 -7.24
C ASP A 304 12.39 -6.62 -5.72
N ALA A 305 12.00 -5.60 -4.98
CA ALA A 305 12.00 -5.62 -3.52
C ALA A 305 10.67 -6.23 -3.03
N ILE A 306 10.72 -7.49 -2.59
CA ILE A 306 9.50 -8.24 -2.24
C ILE A 306 9.32 -8.25 -0.72
N VAL A 307 8.08 -8.05 -0.28
CA VAL A 307 7.62 -8.30 1.09
C VAL A 307 6.47 -9.29 1.04
N TRP A 308 6.59 -10.37 1.79
CA TRP A 308 5.57 -11.40 1.93
C TRP A 308 4.75 -11.15 3.19
N GLU A 309 3.44 -11.38 3.11
CA GLU A 309 2.47 -11.17 4.19
C GLU A 309 1.58 -12.40 4.36
N GLU A 310 1.06 -12.59 5.56
CA GLU A 310 0.06 -13.63 5.81
C GLU A 310 -1.31 -13.20 5.25
N PRO A 311 -2.06 -14.12 4.62
CA PRO A 311 -3.40 -13.82 4.13
C PRO A 311 -4.42 -13.74 5.25
N VAL A 312 -5.45 -12.95 5.05
CA VAL A 312 -6.68 -13.04 5.84
C VAL A 312 -7.57 -14.11 5.20
N THR A 313 -7.71 -15.25 5.88
CA THR A 313 -8.36 -16.45 5.33
C THR A 313 -9.85 -16.59 5.68
N GLU A 314 -10.36 -15.69 6.52
CA GLU A 314 -11.75 -15.68 6.97
C GLU A 314 -12.51 -14.46 6.44
N PRO A 315 -13.76 -14.62 5.96
CA PRO A 315 -14.54 -13.51 5.40
C PRO A 315 -14.80 -12.36 6.38
N GLY A 316 -15.07 -12.66 7.67
CA GLY A 316 -15.35 -11.64 8.69
C GLY A 316 -14.18 -10.69 8.96
N PRO A 317 -12.99 -11.20 9.35
CA PRO A 317 -11.77 -10.40 9.48
C PRO A 317 -11.40 -9.65 8.19
N LEU A 318 -11.53 -10.30 7.02
CA LEU A 318 -11.27 -9.67 5.73
C LEU A 318 -12.19 -8.47 5.50
N TRP A 319 -13.48 -8.61 5.81
CA TRP A 319 -14.44 -7.52 5.69
C TRP A 319 -14.10 -6.33 6.59
N ARG A 320 -13.73 -6.58 7.86
CA ARG A 320 -13.28 -5.52 8.79
C ARG A 320 -12.04 -4.80 8.27
N GLN A 321 -11.07 -5.55 7.74
CA GLN A 321 -9.87 -4.98 7.12
C GLN A 321 -10.21 -4.06 5.94
N ARG A 322 -11.08 -4.52 5.02
CA ARG A 322 -11.47 -3.76 3.82
C ARG A 322 -12.27 -2.51 4.15
N ARG A 323 -13.16 -2.57 5.14
CA ARG A 323 -13.87 -1.39 5.64
C ARG A 323 -12.90 -0.34 6.19
N ARG A 324 -11.95 -0.76 7.03
CA ARG A 324 -10.93 0.13 7.57
C ARG A 324 -10.10 0.78 6.46
N TRP A 325 -9.72 0.03 5.43
CA TRP A 325 -9.00 0.58 4.29
C TRP A 325 -9.85 1.57 3.48
N ALA A 326 -11.11 1.22 3.21
CA ALA A 326 -12.04 2.11 2.50
C ALA A 326 -12.23 3.43 3.24
N GLU A 327 -12.46 3.38 4.56
CA GLU A 327 -12.57 4.57 5.41
C GLU A 327 -11.29 5.40 5.39
N GLY A 328 -10.11 4.77 5.52
CA GLY A 328 -8.83 5.47 5.46
C GLY A 328 -8.57 6.16 4.12
N ILE A 329 -8.93 5.50 3.01
CA ILE A 329 -8.85 6.10 1.66
C ILE A 329 -9.72 7.36 1.57
N VAL A 330 -10.97 7.28 2.01
CA VAL A 330 -11.91 8.41 1.94
C VAL A 330 -11.46 9.56 2.85
N ARG A 331 -11.07 9.27 4.10
CA ARG A 331 -10.54 10.28 5.04
C ARG A 331 -9.35 11.00 4.44
N ARG A 332 -8.37 10.27 3.92
CA ARG A 332 -7.18 10.85 3.30
C ARG A 332 -7.55 11.73 2.09
N GLN A 333 -8.49 11.29 1.25
CA GLN A 333 -8.93 12.10 0.11
C GLN A 333 -9.56 13.40 0.56
N LEU A 334 -10.44 13.37 1.56
CA LEU A 334 -11.09 14.58 2.09
C LEU A 334 -10.07 15.54 2.73
N ASP A 335 -9.08 15.02 3.44
CA ASP A 335 -8.11 15.84 4.15
C ASP A 335 -7.03 16.43 3.24
N LEU A 336 -6.49 15.65 2.31
CA LEU A 336 -5.25 15.98 1.62
C LEU A 336 -5.43 16.34 0.13
N THR A 337 -6.59 16.07 -0.49
CA THR A 337 -6.85 16.49 -1.88
C THR A 337 -6.68 18.00 -2.09
N PRO A 338 -7.20 18.89 -1.21
CA PRO A 338 -6.97 20.32 -1.37
C PRO A 338 -5.49 20.70 -1.41
N ALA A 339 -4.68 20.12 -0.53
CA ALA A 339 -3.23 20.38 -0.48
C ALA A 339 -2.51 19.88 -1.74
N ILE A 340 -2.89 18.71 -2.25
CA ILE A 340 -2.33 18.16 -3.51
C ILE A 340 -2.68 19.05 -4.69
N LEU A 341 -3.94 19.47 -4.82
CA LEU A 341 -4.36 20.32 -5.93
C LEU A 341 -3.75 21.72 -5.87
N ALA A 342 -3.59 22.28 -4.68
CA ALA A 342 -2.94 23.59 -4.47
C ALA A 342 -1.40 23.54 -4.56
N SER A 343 -0.79 22.36 -4.56
CA SER A 343 0.67 22.22 -4.55
C SER A 343 1.32 22.86 -5.79
N PRO A 344 2.28 23.78 -5.60
CA PRO A 344 2.99 24.41 -6.72
C PRO A 344 4.07 23.51 -7.33
N VAL A 345 4.48 22.46 -6.62
CA VAL A 345 5.57 21.56 -7.06
C VAL A 345 5.07 20.38 -7.90
N LEU A 346 3.76 20.15 -7.92
CA LEU A 346 3.16 19.08 -8.70
C LEU A 346 2.80 19.54 -10.12
N SER A 347 3.19 18.73 -11.11
CA SER A 347 2.81 18.96 -12.50
C SER A 347 1.29 18.79 -12.70
N PRO A 348 0.70 19.43 -13.71
CA PRO A 348 -0.71 19.22 -14.07
C PRO A 348 -1.04 17.74 -14.34
N LEU A 349 -0.10 17.00 -14.97
CA LEU A 349 -0.24 15.57 -15.23
C LEU A 349 -0.33 14.77 -13.93
N ALA A 350 0.52 15.06 -12.95
CA ALA A 350 0.52 14.39 -11.64
C ALA A 350 -0.81 14.66 -10.89
N LYS A 351 -1.33 15.89 -10.93
CA LYS A 351 -2.63 16.23 -10.34
C LYS A 351 -3.79 15.52 -11.06
N LEU A 352 -3.74 15.45 -12.38
CA LEU A 352 -4.75 14.74 -13.17
C LEU A 352 -4.72 13.23 -12.89
N ASP A 353 -3.53 12.62 -12.81
CA ASP A 353 -3.37 11.21 -12.42
C ASP A 353 -3.91 10.95 -11.02
N TYR A 354 -3.62 11.83 -10.05
CA TYR A 354 -4.16 11.73 -8.70
C TYR A 354 -5.69 11.74 -8.71
N LEU A 355 -6.32 12.67 -9.42
CA LEU A 355 -7.78 12.74 -9.54
C LEU A 355 -8.38 11.51 -10.24
N ALA A 356 -7.76 11.07 -11.34
CA ALA A 356 -8.19 9.90 -12.08
C ALA A 356 -8.12 8.62 -11.23
N TYR A 357 -7.02 8.46 -10.47
CA TYR A 357 -6.87 7.34 -9.55
C TYR A 357 -7.83 7.43 -8.35
N SER A 358 -8.03 8.64 -7.80
CA SER A 358 -9.00 8.86 -6.72
C SER A 358 -10.43 8.54 -7.13
N ALA A 359 -10.76 8.63 -8.42
CA ALA A 359 -12.07 8.25 -8.93
C ALA A 359 -12.43 6.76 -8.70
N GLN A 360 -11.45 5.90 -8.40
CA GLN A 360 -11.70 4.50 -8.02
C GLN A 360 -12.63 4.34 -6.80
N THR A 361 -12.73 5.37 -5.94
CA THR A 361 -13.66 5.36 -4.79
C THR A 361 -15.09 5.70 -5.19
N VAL A 362 -15.29 6.39 -6.29
CA VAL A 362 -16.60 6.91 -6.75
C VAL A 362 -17.15 6.12 -7.93
N LEU A 363 -16.28 5.72 -8.87
CA LEU A 363 -16.67 5.02 -10.10
C LEU A 363 -17.42 3.72 -9.87
N PRO A 364 -17.02 2.82 -8.96
CA PRO A 364 -17.77 1.59 -8.71
C PRO A 364 -19.19 1.85 -8.24
N ILE A 365 -19.38 2.82 -7.34
CA ILE A 365 -20.68 3.24 -6.82
C ILE A 365 -21.54 3.82 -7.95
N SER A 366 -20.97 4.71 -8.77
CA SER A 366 -21.65 5.30 -9.91
C SER A 366 -22.06 4.23 -10.94
N LEU A 367 -21.19 3.27 -11.20
CA LEU A 367 -21.47 2.15 -12.10
C LEU A 367 -22.61 1.25 -11.57
N ALA A 368 -22.59 0.94 -10.28
CA ALA A 368 -23.66 0.17 -9.64
C ALA A 368 -25.00 0.91 -9.75
N GLY A 369 -25.01 2.22 -9.47
CA GLY A 369 -26.20 3.07 -9.65
C GLY A 369 -26.68 3.13 -11.10
N ALA A 370 -25.77 3.27 -12.06
CA ALA A 370 -26.11 3.29 -13.49
C ALA A 370 -26.71 1.95 -13.96
N THR A 371 -26.12 0.84 -13.53
CA THR A 371 -26.61 -0.51 -13.84
C THR A 371 -27.98 -0.75 -13.24
N ALA A 372 -28.17 -0.46 -11.94
CA ALA A 372 -29.45 -0.61 -11.27
C ALA A 372 -30.53 0.28 -11.91
N GLY A 373 -30.24 1.53 -12.19
CA GLY A 373 -31.17 2.45 -12.85
C GLY A 373 -31.55 2.03 -14.28
N ALA A 374 -30.60 1.46 -15.03
CA ALA A 374 -30.87 0.91 -16.35
C ALA A 374 -31.79 -0.32 -16.29
N LEU A 375 -31.54 -1.21 -15.33
CA LEU A 375 -32.39 -2.40 -15.10
C LEU A 375 -33.81 -2.03 -14.66
N ALA A 376 -33.94 -1.11 -13.68
CA ALA A 376 -35.22 -0.60 -13.23
C ALA A 376 -36.05 0.07 -14.35
N GLY A 377 -35.36 0.69 -15.30
CA GLY A 377 -35.97 1.27 -16.49
C GLY A 377 -36.23 0.28 -17.64
N GLY A 378 -36.10 -1.03 -17.41
CA GLY A 378 -36.26 -2.06 -18.43
C GLY A 378 -35.20 -2.10 -19.53
N ARG A 379 -34.07 -1.43 -19.30
CA ARG A 379 -32.98 -1.27 -20.27
C ARG A 379 -31.82 -2.23 -19.97
N TRP A 380 -32.08 -3.51 -20.08
CA TRP A 380 -31.10 -4.54 -19.74
C TRP A 380 -29.82 -4.49 -20.60
N ARG A 381 -29.93 -4.08 -21.89
CA ARG A 381 -28.78 -4.02 -22.80
C ARG A 381 -27.70 -3.01 -22.33
N PRO A 382 -28.01 -1.72 -22.07
CA PRO A 382 -27.02 -0.80 -21.48
C PRO A 382 -26.46 -1.29 -20.15
N ALA A 383 -27.26 -1.87 -19.27
CA ALA A 383 -26.82 -2.43 -18.01
C ALA A 383 -25.79 -3.56 -18.21
N ALA A 384 -26.09 -4.49 -19.11
CA ALA A 384 -25.19 -5.59 -19.45
C ALA A 384 -23.87 -5.08 -20.06
N ILE A 385 -23.92 -4.08 -20.95
CA ILE A 385 -22.73 -3.47 -21.57
C ILE A 385 -21.86 -2.80 -20.50
N LEU A 386 -22.44 -1.98 -19.61
CA LEU A 386 -21.71 -1.31 -18.55
C LEU A 386 -20.98 -2.32 -17.64
N THR A 387 -21.71 -3.33 -17.20
CA THR A 387 -21.17 -4.41 -16.36
C THR A 387 -20.07 -5.18 -17.10
N ALA A 388 -20.30 -5.54 -18.36
CA ALA A 388 -19.33 -6.26 -19.16
C ALA A 388 -18.05 -5.43 -19.39
N CYS A 389 -18.17 -4.13 -19.67
CA CYS A 389 -17.02 -3.21 -19.84
C CYS A 389 -16.19 -3.13 -18.54
N TYR A 390 -16.86 -3.02 -17.39
CA TYR A 390 -16.17 -2.97 -16.09
C TYR A 390 -15.41 -4.27 -15.79
N LEU A 391 -16.09 -5.41 -15.90
CA LEU A 391 -15.50 -6.72 -15.68
C LEU A 391 -14.35 -6.98 -16.67
N MET A 392 -14.54 -6.64 -17.93
CA MET A 392 -13.51 -6.79 -18.95
C MET A 392 -12.28 -5.91 -18.67
N ALA A 393 -12.47 -4.65 -18.31
CA ALA A 393 -11.37 -3.74 -17.97
C ALA A 393 -10.57 -4.26 -16.76
N GLY A 394 -11.24 -4.66 -15.67
CA GLY A 394 -10.62 -5.27 -14.50
C GLY A 394 -9.86 -6.54 -14.85
N THR A 395 -10.49 -7.44 -15.61
CA THR A 395 -9.87 -8.71 -16.05
C THR A 395 -8.64 -8.47 -16.93
N LEU A 396 -8.69 -7.54 -17.88
CA LEU A 396 -7.54 -7.23 -18.75
C LEU A 396 -6.36 -6.63 -17.97
N LEU A 397 -6.65 -5.71 -17.03
CA LEU A 397 -5.61 -5.14 -16.15
C LEU A 397 -4.97 -6.21 -15.28
N ALA A 398 -5.77 -7.04 -14.62
CA ALA A 398 -5.27 -8.14 -13.81
C ALA A 398 -4.51 -9.19 -14.64
N PHE A 399 -5.03 -9.54 -15.82
CA PHE A 399 -4.35 -10.47 -16.73
C PHE A 399 -2.96 -9.95 -17.17
N ASP A 400 -2.84 -8.67 -17.47
CA ASP A 400 -1.56 -8.07 -17.80
C ASP A 400 -0.63 -8.04 -16.57
N ALA A 401 -1.14 -7.64 -15.41
CA ALA A 401 -0.38 -7.57 -14.15
C ALA A 401 0.23 -8.93 -13.76
N LEU A 402 -0.54 -10.00 -13.92
CA LEU A 402 -0.12 -11.36 -13.56
C LEU A 402 1.01 -11.94 -14.41
N ARG A 403 1.48 -11.26 -15.48
CA ARG A 403 2.62 -11.70 -16.30
C ARG A 403 3.93 -11.89 -15.51
N TRP A 404 4.07 -11.16 -14.40
CA TRP A 404 5.25 -11.20 -13.53
C TRP A 404 5.09 -12.14 -12.33
N THR A 405 3.97 -12.83 -12.23
CA THR A 405 3.68 -13.70 -11.08
C THR A 405 3.96 -15.14 -11.45
N PRO A 406 4.98 -15.78 -10.86
CA PRO A 406 5.18 -17.22 -11.03
C PRO A 406 4.09 -18.02 -10.29
N ASP A 407 3.96 -19.28 -10.65
CA ASP A 407 3.23 -20.26 -9.86
C ASP A 407 3.99 -20.58 -8.54
N PRO A 408 3.45 -21.43 -7.66
CA PRO A 408 4.13 -21.83 -6.43
C PRO A 408 5.49 -22.49 -6.65
N GLU A 409 5.70 -23.15 -7.79
CA GLU A 409 6.94 -23.82 -8.16
C GLU A 409 7.94 -22.88 -8.90
N GLY A 410 7.60 -21.59 -9.01
CA GLY A 410 8.44 -20.59 -9.68
C GLY A 410 8.32 -20.54 -11.20
N ARG A 411 7.39 -21.30 -11.81
CA ARG A 411 7.17 -21.30 -13.25
C ARG A 411 6.28 -20.12 -13.68
N PRO A 412 6.49 -19.54 -14.86
CA PRO A 412 5.57 -18.55 -15.42
C PRO A 412 4.15 -19.16 -15.57
N LEU A 413 3.14 -18.39 -15.20
CA LEU A 413 1.75 -18.80 -15.38
C LEU A 413 1.43 -18.96 -16.87
N THR A 414 0.73 -20.04 -17.21
CA THR A 414 0.14 -20.22 -18.54
C THR A 414 -0.92 -19.15 -18.82
N LEU A 415 -1.24 -18.93 -20.10
CA LEU A 415 -2.31 -17.99 -20.48
C LEU A 415 -3.66 -18.35 -19.85
N ARG A 416 -3.97 -19.65 -19.75
CA ARG A 416 -5.21 -20.13 -19.12
C ARG A 416 -5.22 -19.82 -17.62
N GLU A 417 -4.16 -20.12 -16.90
CA GLU A 417 -4.05 -19.82 -15.47
C GLU A 417 -4.14 -18.32 -15.21
N ARG A 418 -3.45 -17.51 -16.00
CA ARG A 418 -3.54 -16.05 -15.91
C ARG A 418 -4.97 -15.56 -16.12
N LEU A 419 -5.69 -16.08 -17.11
CA LEU A 419 -7.07 -15.68 -17.38
C LEU A 419 -8.00 -16.07 -16.23
N VAL A 420 -7.89 -17.30 -15.73
CA VAL A 420 -8.73 -17.78 -14.61
C VAL A 420 -8.47 -16.93 -13.36
N ARG A 421 -7.22 -16.66 -13.04
CA ARG A 421 -6.84 -15.81 -11.90
C ARG A 421 -7.29 -14.36 -12.09
N ALA A 422 -7.15 -13.80 -13.28
CA ALA A 422 -7.60 -12.44 -13.60
C ALA A 422 -9.14 -12.30 -13.45
N ILE A 423 -9.91 -13.26 -13.88
CA ILE A 423 -11.35 -13.30 -13.64
C ILE A 423 -11.62 -13.41 -12.13
N GLY A 424 -10.93 -14.33 -11.44
CA GLY A 424 -11.08 -14.54 -10.00
C GLY A 424 -10.85 -13.26 -9.19
N VAL A 425 -9.76 -12.53 -9.45
CA VAL A 425 -9.47 -11.27 -8.74
C VAL A 425 -10.44 -10.16 -9.11
N THR A 426 -10.93 -10.12 -10.36
CA THR A 426 -11.96 -9.15 -10.77
C THR A 426 -13.27 -9.37 -10.00
N VAL A 427 -13.68 -10.63 -9.82
CA VAL A 427 -14.84 -10.99 -9.00
C VAL A 427 -14.58 -10.66 -7.53
N PHE A 428 -13.41 -11.03 -7.01
CA PHE A 428 -13.00 -10.70 -5.65
C PHE A 428 -13.04 -9.21 -5.37
N SER A 429 -12.54 -8.37 -6.29
CA SER A 429 -12.55 -6.91 -6.16
C SER A 429 -13.96 -6.30 -6.11
N GLY A 430 -14.99 -7.07 -6.41
CA GLY A 430 -16.39 -6.67 -6.22
C GLY A 430 -16.73 -6.30 -4.78
N HIS A 431 -15.97 -6.76 -3.78
CA HIS A 431 -16.16 -6.37 -2.38
C HIS A 431 -16.01 -4.85 -2.15
N TRP A 432 -15.24 -4.15 -3.00
CA TRP A 432 -15.10 -2.69 -2.91
C TRP A 432 -16.41 -1.95 -3.20
N LEU A 433 -17.33 -2.53 -3.99
CA LEU A 433 -18.67 -1.97 -4.21
C LEU A 433 -19.48 -1.86 -2.92
N ALA A 434 -19.24 -2.77 -1.97
CA ALA A 434 -19.90 -2.77 -0.67
C ALA A 434 -19.09 -2.06 0.42
N ALA A 435 -17.76 -2.13 0.38
CA ALA A 435 -16.90 -1.54 1.41
C ALA A 435 -16.78 -0.01 1.33
N LEU A 436 -16.80 0.57 0.13
CA LEU A 436 -16.66 2.01 -0.08
C LEU A 436 -17.86 2.84 0.40
N PRO A 437 -19.13 2.38 0.31
CA PRO A 437 -20.28 3.15 0.79
C PRO A 437 -20.47 3.15 2.31
N VAL A 438 -19.75 2.34 3.07
CA VAL A 438 -19.90 2.15 4.53
C VAL A 438 -18.92 2.97 5.33
#